data_6ef55907e3e72155e2e981e251b70aaf
#
_entry.id   6ef55907e3e72155e2e981e251b70aaf
#
_cell.length_a   1.000
_cell.length_b   1.000
_cell.length_c   1.000
_cell.angle_alpha   90.00
_cell.angle_beta   90.00
_cell.angle_gamma   90.00
#
_symmetry.space_group_name_H-M   'P 1'
#
loop_
_entity.id
_entity.type
_entity.pdbx_description
1 polymer ?
#
loop_
_entity_poly.entity_id
_entity_poly.type
_entity_poly.pdbx_seq_one_letter_code
_entity_poly.pdbx_strand_id
1 'polypeptide(L)'
;ANARGNLFVDESCIDCDTCRWMAPSTYGRAGTKSYVHTQPEGSGDTAIALAAAVACPTGSIRTQAPEPAMRGVVESFPLPIDAARLPRVFHLGYHAATSFGATPYLLCMPDGTNAMVDAPRFSSKLAKALEARGGVQLLLLTHMDDVADHIRWKERFPAMVRVMHARDVRGPDSWPYIDMRGVERQLEGAGPWEMLPGLRAIHTPGHSAGSVSFLAEAPLCGSAEGALFTGDHFCFSGRLGRLDMSSSTLA
;
A
#
# COMPACT_ATOMS: atom_id res chain seq x y z
N ALA A 1 -22.82 12.90 8.32
CA ALA A 1 -23.74 12.06 7.52
C ALA A 1 -23.27 12.09 6.07
N ASN A 2 -23.35 10.95 5.36
CA ASN A 2 -23.04 10.88 3.93
C ASN A 2 -24.02 11.73 3.10
N ALA A 3 -23.55 12.31 1.99
CA ALA A 3 -24.40 12.91 0.96
C ALA A 3 -25.36 11.86 0.37
N ARG A 4 -26.58 12.27 0.06
CA ARG A 4 -27.56 11.37 -0.59
C ARG A 4 -27.05 10.87 -1.92
N GLY A 5 -27.17 9.56 -2.20
CA GLY A 5 -26.76 8.93 -3.45
C GLY A 5 -26.33 7.49 -3.26
N ASN A 6 -25.67 6.92 -4.27
CA ASN A 6 -25.35 5.51 -4.29
C ASN A 6 -24.19 5.14 -3.35
N LEU A 7 -23.12 5.97 -3.30
CA LEU A 7 -21.97 5.73 -2.45
C LEU A 7 -22.18 6.23 -1.01
N PHE A 8 -21.72 5.45 -0.04
CA PHE A 8 -21.68 5.84 1.37
C PHE A 8 -20.51 5.16 2.10
N VAL A 9 -20.10 5.74 3.21
CA VAL A 9 -19.15 5.16 4.16
C VAL A 9 -19.94 4.74 5.41
N ASP A 10 -19.79 3.48 5.83
CA ASP A 10 -20.45 2.95 7.01
C ASP A 10 -19.61 3.08 8.29
N GLU A 11 -20.15 2.59 9.41
CA GLU A 11 -19.56 2.71 10.74
C GLU A 11 -18.28 1.86 10.94
N SER A 12 -17.97 0.94 10.04
CA SER A 12 -16.74 0.13 10.11
C SER A 12 -15.47 0.89 9.69
N CYS A 13 -15.60 2.15 9.25
CA CYS A 13 -14.48 3.02 8.90
C CYS A 13 -13.50 3.19 10.09
N ILE A 14 -12.21 3.01 9.84
CA ILE A 14 -11.12 3.15 10.83
C ILE A 14 -10.33 4.45 10.71
N ASP A 15 -10.80 5.41 9.89
CA ASP A 15 -10.17 6.73 9.69
C ASP A 15 -8.75 6.70 9.08
N CYS A 16 -8.43 5.67 8.30
CA CYS A 16 -7.09 5.46 7.71
C CYS A 16 -6.70 6.44 6.60
N ASP A 17 -7.56 7.38 6.21
CA ASP A 17 -7.35 8.41 5.20
C ASP A 17 -7.32 7.95 3.73
N THR A 18 -7.15 6.68 3.42
CA THR A 18 -6.98 6.14 2.07
C THR A 18 -7.95 6.76 1.03
N CYS A 19 -9.24 6.79 1.33
CA CYS A 19 -10.25 7.30 0.40
C CYS A 19 -10.14 8.82 0.17
N ARG A 20 -9.71 9.58 1.18
CA ARG A 20 -9.63 11.04 1.11
C ARG A 20 -8.46 11.52 0.25
N TRP A 21 -7.34 10.82 0.26
CA TRP A 21 -6.25 11.18 -0.65
C TRP A 21 -6.47 10.61 -2.06
N MET A 22 -7.16 9.46 -2.22
CA MET A 22 -7.46 8.90 -3.53
C MET A 22 -8.54 9.70 -4.28
N ALA A 23 -9.61 10.09 -3.59
CA ALA A 23 -10.77 10.77 -4.18
C ALA A 23 -11.26 11.94 -3.28
N PRO A 24 -10.45 13.00 -3.13
CA PRO A 24 -10.77 14.12 -2.25
C PRO A 24 -12.02 14.92 -2.68
N SER A 25 -12.41 14.84 -3.95
CA SER A 25 -13.67 15.43 -4.47
C SER A 25 -14.92 14.70 -3.97
N THR A 26 -14.77 13.47 -3.45
CA THR A 26 -15.89 12.62 -3.01
C THR A 26 -15.88 12.42 -1.49
N TYR A 27 -14.70 12.15 -0.91
CA TYR A 27 -14.59 11.76 0.48
C TYR A 27 -13.97 12.85 1.35
N GLY A 28 -14.60 13.11 2.49
CA GLY A 28 -14.14 14.02 3.52
C GLY A 28 -14.05 13.33 4.88
N ARG A 29 -13.60 14.09 5.89
CA ARG A 29 -13.50 13.64 7.28
C ARG A 29 -14.55 14.31 8.15
N ALA A 30 -15.24 13.51 8.97
CA ALA A 30 -16.14 13.99 10.01
C ALA A 30 -15.82 13.25 11.32
N GLY A 31 -15.26 13.96 12.29
CA GLY A 31 -14.77 13.37 13.53
C GLY A 31 -13.63 12.39 13.27
N THR A 32 -13.85 11.11 13.60
CA THR A 32 -12.88 10.02 13.45
C THR A 32 -13.24 9.06 12.31
N LYS A 33 -14.01 9.51 11.33
CA LYS A 33 -14.44 8.69 10.19
C LYS A 33 -14.45 9.48 8.91
N SER A 34 -14.25 8.78 7.80
CA SER A 34 -14.54 9.33 6.49
C SER A 34 -16.04 9.32 6.19
N TYR A 35 -16.49 10.16 5.29
CA TYR A 35 -17.85 10.19 4.77
C TYR A 35 -17.84 10.66 3.31
N VAL A 36 -18.89 10.37 2.57
CA VAL A 36 -19.12 10.93 1.24
C VAL A 36 -19.71 12.33 1.41
N HIS A 37 -18.94 13.36 1.08
CA HIS A 37 -19.46 14.74 1.13
C HIS A 37 -20.13 15.15 -0.17
N THR A 38 -19.70 14.56 -1.31
CA THR A 38 -20.25 14.81 -2.65
C THR A 38 -20.27 13.48 -3.40
N GLN A 39 -21.40 13.14 -4.02
CA GLN A 39 -21.44 11.96 -4.89
C GLN A 39 -20.60 12.23 -6.15
N PRO A 40 -19.87 11.21 -6.66
CA PRO A 40 -19.07 11.40 -7.87
C PRO A 40 -19.95 11.65 -9.10
N GLU A 41 -19.51 12.55 -9.97
CA GLU A 41 -20.20 12.87 -11.22
C GLU A 41 -19.37 12.44 -12.43
N GLY A 42 -20.04 11.82 -13.40
CA GLY A 42 -19.39 11.30 -14.60
C GLY A 42 -18.53 10.06 -14.35
N SER A 43 -18.02 9.47 -15.42
CA SER A 43 -17.31 8.18 -15.38
C SER A 43 -15.94 8.27 -14.69
N GLY A 44 -15.23 9.40 -14.83
CA GLY A 44 -13.91 9.60 -14.25
C GLY A 44 -13.93 9.64 -12.74
N ASP A 45 -14.74 10.55 -12.16
CA ASP A 45 -14.86 10.68 -10.69
C ASP A 45 -15.44 9.41 -10.07
N THR A 46 -16.42 8.78 -10.74
CA THR A 46 -16.97 7.50 -10.31
C THR A 46 -15.87 6.42 -10.26
N ALA A 47 -15.03 6.30 -11.27
CA ALA A 47 -13.95 5.32 -11.29
C ALA A 47 -12.94 5.55 -10.15
N ILE A 48 -12.56 6.79 -9.88
CA ILE A 48 -11.63 7.15 -8.79
C ILE A 48 -12.27 6.86 -7.41
N ALA A 49 -13.54 7.22 -7.23
CA ALA A 49 -14.25 6.96 -5.98
C ALA A 49 -14.42 5.45 -5.72
N LEU A 50 -14.69 4.66 -6.75
CA LEU A 50 -14.76 3.19 -6.66
C LEU A 50 -13.39 2.55 -6.45
N ALA A 51 -12.32 3.12 -7.03
CA ALA A 51 -10.96 2.66 -6.75
C ALA A 51 -10.61 2.82 -5.26
N ALA A 52 -11.04 3.93 -4.63
CA ALA A 52 -10.93 4.11 -3.19
C ALA A 52 -11.74 3.06 -2.40
N ALA A 53 -12.90 2.62 -2.92
CA ALA A 53 -13.67 1.53 -2.30
C ALA A 53 -12.92 0.19 -2.37
N VAL A 54 -12.23 -0.11 -3.49
CA VAL A 54 -11.38 -1.32 -3.62
C VAL A 54 -10.19 -1.26 -2.67
N ALA A 55 -9.58 -0.07 -2.51
CA ALA A 55 -8.46 0.14 -1.60
C ALA A 55 -8.87 0.14 -0.12
N CYS A 56 -10.12 0.46 0.21
CA CYS A 56 -10.59 0.57 1.60
C CYS A 56 -10.26 -0.69 2.42
N PRO A 57 -9.49 -0.58 3.52
CA PRO A 57 -9.00 -1.73 4.27
C PRO A 57 -10.12 -2.52 4.97
N THR A 58 -11.17 -1.84 5.38
CA THR A 58 -12.32 -2.42 6.10
C THR A 58 -13.52 -2.68 5.20
N GLY A 59 -13.47 -2.26 3.91
CA GLY A 59 -14.63 -2.33 3.03
C GLY A 59 -15.80 -1.45 3.46
N SER A 60 -15.53 -0.39 4.21
CA SER A 60 -16.54 0.54 4.73
C SER A 60 -17.20 1.39 3.65
N ILE A 61 -16.58 1.52 2.48
CA ILE A 61 -17.14 2.24 1.33
C ILE A 61 -18.02 1.28 0.55
N ARG A 62 -19.30 1.59 0.50
CA ARG A 62 -20.33 0.72 -0.09
C ARG A 62 -21.23 1.48 -1.05
N THR A 63 -22.02 0.71 -1.80
CA THR A 63 -23.08 1.23 -2.68
C THR A 63 -24.45 0.73 -2.22
N GLN A 64 -25.47 1.58 -2.32
CA GLN A 64 -26.86 1.20 -2.00
C GLN A 64 -27.43 0.26 -3.06
N ALA A 65 -27.03 0.45 -4.32
CA ALA A 65 -27.39 -0.37 -5.46
C ALA A 65 -26.13 -0.83 -6.20
N PRO A 66 -26.17 -1.94 -6.97
CA PRO A 66 -25.05 -2.40 -7.76
C PRO A 66 -24.51 -1.29 -8.66
N GLU A 67 -23.18 -1.12 -8.65
CA GLU A 67 -22.48 -0.13 -9.47
C GLU A 67 -21.82 -0.81 -10.67
N PRO A 68 -22.31 -0.61 -11.89
CA PRO A 68 -21.81 -1.32 -13.08
C PRO A 68 -20.32 -1.12 -13.35
N ALA A 69 -19.80 0.07 -13.01
CA ALA A 69 -18.38 0.39 -13.21
C ALA A 69 -17.42 -0.35 -12.25
N MET A 70 -17.91 -0.90 -11.13
CA MET A 70 -17.09 -1.55 -10.10
C MET A 70 -16.23 -2.70 -10.69
N ARG A 71 -16.78 -3.49 -11.59
CA ARG A 71 -16.04 -4.59 -12.22
C ARG A 71 -14.81 -4.09 -12.96
N GLY A 72 -14.98 -3.08 -13.82
CA GLY A 72 -13.87 -2.50 -14.58
C GLY A 72 -12.81 -1.87 -13.67
N VAL A 73 -13.25 -1.21 -12.60
CA VAL A 73 -12.34 -0.62 -11.60
C VAL A 73 -11.52 -1.70 -10.88
N VAL A 74 -12.15 -2.80 -10.48
CA VAL A 74 -11.41 -3.92 -9.86
C VAL A 74 -10.39 -4.54 -10.82
N GLU A 75 -10.73 -4.65 -12.10
CA GLU A 75 -9.87 -5.20 -13.15
C GLU A 75 -8.73 -4.23 -13.55
N SER A 76 -8.82 -2.93 -13.23
CA SER A 76 -7.79 -1.94 -13.54
C SER A 76 -6.59 -1.96 -12.59
N PHE A 77 -6.70 -2.58 -11.41
CA PHE A 77 -5.58 -2.70 -10.48
C PHE A 77 -4.51 -3.69 -10.95
N PRO A 78 -3.21 -3.37 -10.73
CA PRO A 78 -2.64 -2.21 -10.03
C PRO A 78 -2.73 -0.92 -10.85
N LEU A 79 -2.99 0.21 -10.15
CA LEU A 79 -3.15 1.53 -10.77
C LEU A 79 -1.81 2.26 -10.86
N PRO A 80 -1.46 2.92 -11.98
CA PRO A 80 -0.26 3.76 -12.01
C PRO A 80 -0.39 4.91 -10.99
N ILE A 81 0.71 5.20 -10.27
CA ILE A 81 0.77 6.35 -9.35
C ILE A 81 0.81 7.65 -10.14
N ASP A 82 1.75 7.73 -11.07
CA ASP A 82 1.92 8.81 -12.03
C ASP A 82 2.52 8.23 -13.30
N ALA A 83 1.68 7.98 -14.30
CA ALA A 83 2.09 7.33 -15.53
C ALA A 83 3.11 8.16 -16.35
N ALA A 84 3.14 9.48 -16.16
CA ALA A 84 4.07 10.37 -16.85
C ALA A 84 5.45 10.42 -16.16
N ARG A 85 5.46 10.52 -14.83
CA ARG A 85 6.69 10.69 -14.05
C ARG A 85 7.28 9.39 -13.53
N LEU A 86 6.44 8.41 -13.19
CA LEU A 86 6.82 7.14 -12.58
C LEU A 86 6.10 5.97 -13.29
N PRO A 87 6.34 5.72 -14.58
CA PRO A 87 5.55 4.77 -15.38
C PRO A 87 5.65 3.32 -14.92
N ARG A 88 6.59 2.99 -14.03
CA ARG A 88 6.81 1.64 -13.50
C ARG A 88 6.41 1.47 -12.03
N VAL A 89 5.84 2.51 -11.40
CA VAL A 89 5.39 2.47 -10.01
C VAL A 89 3.87 2.48 -9.97
N PHE A 90 3.29 1.50 -9.29
CA PHE A 90 1.85 1.29 -9.24
C PHE A 90 1.37 1.19 -7.80
N HIS A 91 0.16 1.67 -7.57
CA HIS A 91 -0.62 1.45 -6.35
C HIS A 91 -1.36 0.11 -6.46
N LEU A 92 -1.16 -0.79 -5.51
CA LEU A 92 -1.76 -2.12 -5.52
C LEU A 92 -3.23 -2.12 -5.09
N GLY A 93 -3.69 -1.07 -4.39
CA GLY A 93 -5.00 -1.11 -3.73
C GLY A 93 -5.05 -2.17 -2.63
N TYR A 94 -6.26 -2.62 -2.29
CA TYR A 94 -6.46 -3.72 -1.33
C TYR A 94 -5.69 -3.51 -0.01
N HIS A 95 -5.73 -2.31 0.56
CA HIS A 95 -5.08 -2.03 1.83
C HIS A 95 -5.61 -2.96 2.93
N ALA A 96 -4.80 -3.23 3.95
CA ALA A 96 -5.15 -4.13 5.03
C ALA A 96 -5.59 -3.37 6.29
N ALA A 97 -6.61 -3.86 6.99
CA ALA A 97 -7.00 -3.32 8.28
C ALA A 97 -5.94 -3.59 9.37
N THR A 98 -5.23 -4.71 9.25
CA THR A 98 -4.11 -5.09 10.13
C THR A 98 -2.91 -4.16 10.03
N SER A 99 -2.77 -3.45 8.89
CA SER A 99 -1.73 -2.44 8.65
C SER A 99 -2.32 -1.02 8.67
N PHE A 100 -3.42 -0.81 9.36
CA PHE A 100 -4.15 0.46 9.49
C PHE A 100 -4.39 1.20 8.15
N GLY A 101 -4.38 0.48 7.03
CA GLY A 101 -4.58 1.05 5.70
C GLY A 101 -3.31 1.55 5.03
N ALA A 102 -2.14 1.08 5.45
CA ALA A 102 -0.87 1.34 4.76
C ALA A 102 -0.96 1.10 3.25
N THR A 103 -0.26 1.91 2.49
CA THR A 103 -0.34 1.91 1.02
C THR A 103 0.68 0.96 0.42
N PRO A 104 0.26 -0.17 -0.17
CA PRO A 104 1.16 -1.09 -0.83
C PRO A 104 1.44 -0.67 -2.27
N TYR A 105 2.68 -0.85 -2.72
CA TYR A 105 3.14 -0.48 -4.06
C TYR A 105 3.67 -1.67 -4.85
N LEU A 106 3.72 -1.53 -6.18
CA LEU A 106 4.41 -2.43 -7.09
C LEU A 106 5.41 -1.61 -7.91
N LEU A 107 6.66 -2.04 -7.95
CA LEU A 107 7.69 -1.57 -8.86
C LEU A 107 7.92 -2.65 -9.92
N CYS A 108 7.64 -2.33 -11.19
CA CYS A 108 7.91 -3.20 -12.33
C CYS A 108 9.26 -2.81 -12.96
N MET A 109 10.30 -3.61 -12.79
CA MET A 109 11.63 -3.27 -13.28
C MET A 109 11.83 -3.61 -14.75
N PRO A 110 12.85 -2.99 -15.42
CA PRO A 110 13.10 -3.17 -16.85
C PRO A 110 13.41 -4.61 -17.28
N ASP A 111 14.01 -5.40 -16.37
CA ASP A 111 14.36 -6.80 -16.59
C ASP A 111 13.19 -7.78 -16.38
N GLY A 112 12.00 -7.27 -16.08
CA GLY A 112 10.82 -8.07 -15.79
C GLY A 112 10.69 -8.49 -14.33
N THR A 113 11.64 -8.14 -13.46
CA THR A 113 11.52 -8.35 -12.02
C THR A 113 10.45 -7.41 -11.45
N ASN A 114 9.55 -7.92 -10.64
CA ASN A 114 8.54 -7.14 -9.94
C ASN A 114 8.81 -7.18 -8.43
N ALA A 115 8.87 -6.01 -7.81
CA ALA A 115 8.98 -5.86 -6.37
C ALA A 115 7.69 -5.24 -5.80
N MET A 116 7.08 -5.93 -4.86
CA MET A 116 6.00 -5.39 -4.03
C MET A 116 6.63 -4.69 -2.83
N VAL A 117 6.18 -3.50 -2.49
CA VAL A 117 6.55 -2.80 -1.26
C VAL A 117 5.34 -2.78 -0.36
N ASP A 118 5.51 -3.33 0.82
CA ASP A 118 4.49 -3.66 1.79
C ASP A 118 3.38 -4.59 1.26
N ALA A 119 2.77 -5.33 2.16
CA ALA A 119 1.84 -6.37 1.75
C ALA A 119 0.38 -5.86 1.79
N PRO A 120 -0.35 -5.89 0.66
CA PRO A 120 -1.80 -5.68 0.69
C PRO A 120 -2.51 -6.89 1.31
N ARG A 121 -3.77 -6.71 1.72
CA ARG A 121 -4.63 -7.88 1.95
C ARG A 121 -4.72 -8.72 0.69
N PHE A 122 -4.72 -10.03 0.86
CA PHE A 122 -4.72 -10.94 -0.28
C PHE A 122 -6.02 -10.86 -1.07
N SER A 123 -5.90 -10.74 -2.39
CA SER A 123 -6.99 -10.80 -3.34
C SER A 123 -6.62 -11.70 -4.51
N SER A 124 -7.45 -12.69 -4.80
CA SER A 124 -7.24 -13.56 -5.97
C SER A 124 -7.31 -12.81 -7.29
N LYS A 125 -8.06 -11.70 -7.35
CA LYS A 125 -8.12 -10.83 -8.54
C LYS A 125 -6.82 -10.07 -8.74
N LEU A 126 -6.30 -9.47 -7.67
CA LEU A 126 -4.99 -8.81 -7.70
C LEU A 126 -3.88 -9.81 -8.03
N ALA A 127 -3.90 -11.00 -7.42
CA ALA A 127 -2.92 -12.05 -7.70
C ALA A 127 -2.87 -12.43 -9.19
N LYS A 128 -4.03 -12.61 -9.84
CA LYS A 128 -4.11 -12.85 -11.29
C LYS A 128 -3.56 -11.69 -12.12
N ALA A 129 -3.85 -10.45 -11.72
CA ALA A 129 -3.32 -9.27 -12.40
C ALA A 129 -1.79 -9.17 -12.28
N LEU A 130 -1.23 -9.55 -11.12
CA LEU A 130 0.22 -9.61 -10.90
C LEU A 130 0.85 -10.75 -11.70
N GLU A 131 0.21 -11.92 -11.77
CA GLU A 131 0.68 -13.03 -12.62
C GLU A 131 0.77 -12.66 -14.09
N ALA A 132 -0.24 -11.96 -14.60
CA ALA A 132 -0.25 -11.47 -15.98
C ALA A 132 0.90 -10.47 -16.26
N ARG A 133 1.54 -9.91 -15.21
CA ARG A 133 2.70 -9.04 -15.27
C ARG A 133 4.03 -9.76 -14.98
N GLY A 134 4.05 -11.10 -14.90
CA GLY A 134 5.26 -11.88 -14.60
C GLY A 134 5.41 -12.28 -13.13
N GLY A 135 4.37 -12.11 -12.33
CA GLY A 135 4.38 -12.46 -10.90
C GLY A 135 5.10 -11.43 -10.04
N VAL A 136 5.48 -11.84 -8.84
CA VAL A 136 6.22 -11.02 -7.87
C VAL A 136 7.45 -11.79 -7.41
N GLN A 137 8.62 -11.21 -7.56
CA GLN A 137 9.91 -11.84 -7.19
C GLN A 137 10.42 -11.34 -5.83
N LEU A 138 10.06 -10.10 -5.45
CA LEU A 138 10.45 -9.53 -4.16
C LEU A 138 9.22 -8.99 -3.43
N LEU A 139 9.17 -9.19 -2.11
CA LEU A 139 8.29 -8.47 -1.21
C LEU A 139 9.16 -7.75 -0.17
N LEU A 140 9.19 -6.44 -0.28
CA LEU A 140 10.00 -5.53 0.52
C LEU A 140 9.11 -4.98 1.65
N LEU A 141 9.30 -5.44 2.86
CA LEU A 141 8.52 -5.02 4.03
C LEU A 141 9.25 -3.88 4.75
N THR A 142 8.61 -2.72 4.81
CA THR A 142 9.22 -1.51 5.38
C THR A 142 9.39 -1.63 6.89
N HIS A 143 8.43 -2.24 7.58
CA HIS A 143 8.45 -2.47 9.02
C HIS A 143 7.39 -3.50 9.45
N MET A 144 7.31 -3.78 10.74
CA MET A 144 6.50 -4.88 11.27
C MET A 144 4.98 -4.68 11.15
N ASP A 145 4.49 -3.45 11.02
CA ASP A 145 3.04 -3.19 10.98
C ASP A 145 2.43 -3.40 9.58
N ASP A 146 3.25 -3.31 8.51
CA ASP A 146 2.79 -3.33 7.11
C ASP A 146 2.98 -4.69 6.43
N VAL A 147 2.93 -5.75 7.20
CA VAL A 147 3.15 -7.13 6.73
C VAL A 147 1.88 -7.84 6.25
N ALA A 148 0.71 -7.43 6.71
CA ALA A 148 -0.62 -7.95 6.34
C ALA A 148 -0.63 -9.45 5.94
N ASP A 149 -1.11 -9.76 4.73
CA ASP A 149 -1.22 -11.13 4.21
C ASP A 149 0.09 -11.64 3.53
N HIS A 150 1.28 -11.22 3.98
CA HIS A 150 2.56 -11.59 3.36
C HIS A 150 2.77 -13.10 3.23
N ILE A 151 2.20 -13.91 4.15
CA ILE A 151 2.26 -15.38 4.09
C ILE A 151 1.48 -15.89 2.88
N ARG A 152 0.24 -15.42 2.69
CA ARG A 152 -0.62 -15.80 1.55
C ARG A 152 -0.03 -15.37 0.21
N TRP A 153 0.65 -14.22 0.18
CA TRP A 153 1.38 -13.76 -1.00
C TRP A 153 2.56 -14.69 -1.31
N LYS A 154 3.29 -15.14 -0.29
CA LYS A 154 4.37 -16.13 -0.44
C LYS A 154 3.84 -17.49 -0.93
N GLU A 155 2.72 -17.95 -0.42
CA GLU A 155 2.06 -19.17 -0.90
C GLU A 155 1.68 -19.06 -2.38
N ARG A 156 1.22 -17.87 -2.80
CA ARG A 156 0.83 -17.62 -4.19
C ARG A 156 2.02 -17.48 -5.13
N PHE A 157 3.10 -16.91 -4.68
CA PHE A 157 4.37 -16.72 -5.42
C PHE A 157 5.52 -17.42 -4.68
N PRO A 158 5.64 -18.76 -4.78
CA PRO A 158 6.59 -19.52 -3.94
C PRO A 158 8.06 -19.15 -4.15
N ALA A 159 8.42 -18.63 -5.33
CA ALA A 159 9.78 -18.14 -5.62
C ALA A 159 10.06 -16.72 -5.06
N MET A 160 9.04 -16.00 -4.61
CA MET A 160 9.18 -14.65 -4.06
C MET A 160 10.06 -14.65 -2.81
N VAL A 161 11.02 -13.73 -2.75
CA VAL A 161 11.85 -13.49 -1.56
C VAL A 161 11.26 -12.33 -0.78
N ARG A 162 10.89 -12.58 0.49
CA ARG A 162 10.46 -11.53 1.41
C ARG A 162 11.69 -10.96 2.11
N VAL A 163 11.72 -9.63 2.24
CA VAL A 163 12.84 -8.90 2.83
C VAL A 163 12.31 -8.03 3.97
N MET A 164 12.96 -8.09 5.13
CA MET A 164 12.61 -7.30 6.31
C MET A 164 13.84 -7.09 7.18
N HIS A 165 13.87 -6.02 7.98
CA HIS A 165 14.94 -5.85 8.95
C HIS A 165 14.75 -6.80 10.15
N ALA A 166 15.83 -7.44 10.60
CA ALA A 166 15.80 -8.45 11.68
C ALA A 166 15.21 -7.93 13.00
N ARG A 167 15.38 -6.63 13.29
CA ARG A 167 14.81 -6.03 14.50
C ARG A 167 13.28 -5.96 14.52
N ASP A 168 12.63 -6.08 13.36
CA ASP A 168 11.16 -6.05 13.24
C ASP A 168 10.55 -7.43 13.01
N VAL A 169 11.38 -8.46 12.89
CA VAL A 169 10.88 -9.84 12.79
C VAL A 169 10.24 -10.26 14.10
N ARG A 170 8.96 -10.64 14.04
CA ARG A 170 8.15 -11.05 15.19
C ARG A 170 7.55 -12.44 14.95
N GLY A 171 7.28 -13.14 16.04
CA GLY A 171 6.48 -14.36 16.04
C GLY A 171 4.98 -14.06 16.19
N PRO A 172 4.12 -15.08 16.05
CA PRO A 172 2.67 -14.92 16.12
C PRO A 172 2.13 -14.53 17.51
N ASP A 173 2.97 -14.65 18.55
CA ASP A 173 2.60 -14.38 19.94
C ASP A 173 2.87 -12.92 20.36
N SER A 174 3.38 -12.10 19.45
CA SER A 174 3.68 -10.69 19.68
C SER A 174 3.07 -9.82 18.61
N TRP A 175 2.82 -8.55 18.93
CA TRP A 175 2.31 -7.57 17.95
C TRP A 175 3.17 -7.57 16.68
N PRO A 176 2.57 -7.55 15.48
CA PRO A 176 1.15 -7.49 15.14
C PRO A 176 0.42 -8.85 15.09
N TYR A 177 0.91 -9.88 15.78
CA TYR A 177 0.36 -11.25 15.84
C TYR A 177 0.40 -11.98 14.49
N ILE A 178 1.34 -11.62 13.64
CA ILE A 178 1.61 -12.23 12.34
C ILE A 178 3.00 -12.84 12.37
N ASP A 179 3.16 -14.09 11.95
CA ASP A 179 4.46 -14.77 11.98
C ASP A 179 5.38 -14.31 10.86
N MET A 180 6.43 -13.59 11.18
CA MET A 180 7.44 -13.08 10.25
C MET A 180 8.74 -13.89 10.29
N ARG A 181 8.89 -14.88 11.19
CA ARG A 181 10.13 -15.64 11.37
C ARG A 181 10.58 -16.38 10.12
N GLY A 182 9.62 -16.70 9.23
CA GLY A 182 9.91 -17.33 7.95
C GLY A 182 10.24 -16.37 6.80
N VAL A 183 10.51 -15.07 7.07
CA VAL A 183 10.97 -14.12 6.06
C VAL A 183 12.38 -14.53 5.60
N GLU A 184 12.57 -14.67 4.27
CA GLU A 184 13.73 -15.32 3.68
C GLU A 184 15.02 -14.48 3.81
N ARG A 185 14.90 -13.16 3.71
CA ARG A 185 16.04 -12.26 3.82
C ARG A 185 15.83 -11.26 4.96
N GLN A 186 16.53 -11.49 6.06
CA GLN A 186 16.55 -10.56 7.19
C GLN A 186 17.77 -9.64 7.09
N LEU A 187 17.52 -8.33 7.09
CA LEU A 187 18.56 -7.31 7.04
C LEU A 187 19.11 -7.09 8.44
N GLU A 188 20.43 -7.14 8.59
CA GLU A 188 21.11 -6.95 9.88
C GLU A 188 22.04 -5.74 9.83
N GLY A 189 22.23 -5.07 10.97
CA GLY A 189 23.12 -3.91 11.10
C GLY A 189 22.44 -2.60 10.69
N ALA A 190 23.21 -1.67 10.16
CA ALA A 190 22.76 -0.30 9.85
C ALA A 190 22.58 -0.02 8.33
N GLY A 191 22.95 -0.96 7.47
CA GLY A 191 22.88 -0.78 6.02
C GLY A 191 23.79 0.34 5.48
N PRO A 192 23.51 0.93 4.32
CA PRO A 192 22.47 0.49 3.39
C PRO A 192 22.74 -0.88 2.76
N TRP A 193 21.68 -1.57 2.31
CA TRP A 193 21.81 -2.86 1.65
C TRP A 193 21.32 -2.74 0.20
N GLU A 194 22.08 -3.31 -0.72
CA GLU A 194 21.63 -3.46 -2.10
C GLU A 194 20.69 -4.67 -2.21
N MET A 195 19.48 -4.41 -2.71
CA MET A 195 18.50 -5.46 -2.98
C MET A 195 18.69 -6.03 -4.37
N LEU A 196 18.82 -5.14 -5.34
CA LEU A 196 19.16 -5.35 -6.75
C LEU A 196 19.92 -4.10 -7.23
N PRO A 197 20.61 -4.13 -8.39
CA PRO A 197 21.24 -2.94 -8.95
C PRO A 197 20.26 -1.77 -9.08
N GLY A 198 20.52 -0.67 -8.37
CA GLY A 198 19.67 0.50 -8.34
C GLY A 198 18.47 0.43 -7.37
N LEU A 199 18.31 -0.65 -6.62
CA LEU A 199 17.30 -0.78 -5.56
C LEU A 199 17.98 -1.03 -4.21
N ARG A 200 17.88 -0.06 -3.30
CA ARG A 200 18.56 -0.10 -2.00
C ARG A 200 17.58 -0.02 -0.84
N ALA A 201 17.88 -0.75 0.22
CA ALA A 201 17.24 -0.60 1.52
C ALA A 201 18.09 0.31 2.41
N ILE A 202 17.46 1.27 3.06
CA ILE A 202 18.10 2.25 3.95
C ILE A 202 17.47 2.09 5.33
N HIS A 203 18.28 1.82 6.35
CA HIS A 203 17.78 1.72 7.72
C HIS A 203 17.32 3.10 8.20
N THR A 204 16.04 3.23 8.50
CA THR A 204 15.39 4.48 8.95
C THR A 204 14.61 4.21 10.24
N PRO A 205 15.34 3.86 11.34
CA PRO A 205 14.68 3.57 12.61
C PRO A 205 14.00 4.84 13.16
N GLY A 206 12.87 4.66 13.83
CA GLY A 206 12.09 5.75 14.38
C GLY A 206 10.68 5.29 14.71
N HIS A 207 9.88 4.99 13.69
CA HIS A 207 8.56 4.40 13.85
C HIS A 207 8.66 3.01 14.50
N SER A 208 9.53 2.15 13.98
CA SER A 208 9.98 0.92 14.63
C SER A 208 11.51 0.84 14.65
N ALA A 209 12.06 -0.10 15.44
CA ALA A 209 13.51 -0.31 15.53
C ALA A 209 14.11 -0.89 14.23
N GLY A 210 13.29 -1.57 13.42
CA GLY A 210 13.64 -2.18 12.16
C GLY A 210 13.07 -1.47 10.93
N SER A 211 12.54 -0.25 11.06
CA SER A 211 12.01 0.49 9.91
C SER A 211 13.08 0.68 8.83
N VAL A 212 12.69 0.41 7.58
CA VAL A 212 13.52 0.51 6.38
C VAL A 212 12.79 1.29 5.31
N SER A 213 13.46 2.23 4.68
CA SER A 213 12.99 2.88 3.46
C SER A 213 13.66 2.24 2.24
N PHE A 214 12.89 2.02 1.15
CA PHE A 214 13.42 1.46 -0.10
C PHE A 214 13.55 2.56 -1.14
N LEU A 215 14.78 2.74 -1.64
CA LEU A 215 15.11 3.70 -2.70
C LEU A 215 15.27 2.97 -4.02
N ALA A 216 14.37 3.23 -4.97
CA ALA A 216 14.51 2.83 -6.37
C ALA A 216 15.08 4.01 -7.17
N GLU A 217 16.24 3.80 -7.82
CA GLU A 217 16.86 4.82 -8.65
C GLU A 217 16.07 5.07 -9.94
N ALA A 218 16.26 6.24 -10.53
CA ALA A 218 15.55 6.72 -11.70
C ALA A 218 15.39 5.70 -12.84
N PRO A 219 16.44 4.95 -13.26
CA PRO A 219 16.32 3.96 -14.33
C PRO A 219 15.32 2.83 -14.03
N LEU A 220 15.20 2.41 -12.74
CA LEU A 220 14.24 1.39 -12.34
C LEU A 220 12.80 1.88 -12.43
N CYS A 221 12.58 3.17 -12.15
CA CYS A 221 11.26 3.80 -12.22
C CYS A 221 10.85 4.12 -13.68
N GLY A 222 11.76 3.99 -14.64
CA GLY A 222 11.54 4.33 -16.06
C GLY A 222 11.44 5.83 -16.33
N SER A 223 12.14 6.64 -15.54
CA SER A 223 11.99 8.08 -15.45
C SER A 223 13.35 8.76 -15.24
N ALA A 224 13.38 10.08 -15.23
CA ALA A 224 14.52 10.86 -14.74
C ALA A 224 14.52 10.99 -13.20
N GLU A 225 13.46 10.55 -12.54
CA GLU A 225 13.28 10.63 -11.09
C GLU A 225 13.25 9.22 -10.48
N GLY A 226 13.80 9.07 -9.27
CA GLY A 226 13.68 7.87 -8.46
C GLY A 226 12.41 7.88 -7.60
N ALA A 227 12.17 6.77 -6.91
CA ALA A 227 11.09 6.64 -5.93
C ALA A 227 11.65 6.21 -4.58
N LEU A 228 11.21 6.85 -3.50
CA LEU A 228 11.52 6.47 -2.14
C LEU A 228 10.25 5.98 -1.46
N PHE A 229 10.24 4.71 -1.07
CA PHE A 229 9.17 4.09 -0.32
C PHE A 229 9.55 4.09 1.16
N THR A 230 8.85 4.88 1.95
CA THR A 230 9.26 5.23 3.32
C THR A 230 8.55 4.44 4.41
N GLY A 231 7.48 3.68 4.06
CA GLY A 231 6.57 3.15 5.07
C GLY A 231 6.11 4.29 6.00
N ASP A 232 5.98 3.99 7.27
CA ASP A 232 5.53 4.95 8.28
C ASP A 232 6.65 5.86 8.83
N HIS A 233 7.87 5.75 8.30
CA HIS A 233 8.96 6.66 8.70
C HIS A 233 8.67 8.11 8.27
N PHE A 234 8.05 8.31 7.09
CA PHE A 234 7.79 9.63 6.54
C PHE A 234 6.53 9.62 5.67
N CYS A 235 5.54 10.42 6.01
CA CYS A 235 4.24 10.45 5.32
C CYS A 235 3.70 11.87 5.16
N PHE A 236 2.77 12.08 4.24
CA PHE A 236 2.05 13.33 4.13
C PHE A 236 0.97 13.41 5.21
N SER A 237 1.08 14.39 6.09
CA SER A 237 0.07 14.67 7.10
C SER A 237 -1.00 15.62 6.53
N GLY A 238 -2.20 15.10 6.26
CA GLY A 238 -3.34 15.93 5.81
C GLY A 238 -3.73 17.00 6.84
N ARG A 239 -3.46 16.75 8.14
CA ARG A 239 -3.71 17.73 9.21
C ARG A 239 -2.73 18.89 9.18
N LEU A 240 -1.45 18.63 8.88
CA LEU A 240 -0.40 19.65 8.85
C LEU A 240 -0.19 20.24 7.45
N GLY A 241 -0.77 19.63 6.40
CA GLY A 241 -0.60 20.03 5.01
C GLY A 241 0.84 19.91 4.50
N ARG A 242 1.66 19.05 5.12
CA ARG A 242 3.07 18.85 4.78
C ARG A 242 3.51 17.41 5.03
N LEU A 243 4.67 17.07 4.49
CA LEU A 243 5.37 15.85 4.85
C LEU A 243 5.82 15.93 6.33
N ASP A 244 5.62 14.85 7.07
CA ASP A 244 5.97 14.76 8.48
C ASP A 244 6.45 13.34 8.82
N MET A 245 7.25 13.23 9.86
CA MET A 245 7.63 11.92 10.38
C MET A 245 6.46 11.38 11.21
N SER A 246 6.11 10.12 11.02
CA SER A 246 5.10 9.46 11.83
C SER A 246 5.54 9.46 13.29
N SER A 247 4.78 10.13 14.14
CA SER A 247 5.09 10.31 15.55
C SER A 247 4.61 9.14 16.41
N SER A 248 4.79 7.90 15.98
CA SER A 248 4.71 6.82 16.95
C SER A 248 6.00 6.88 17.77
N THR A 249 5.89 7.54 18.88
CA THR A 249 6.90 7.60 19.92
C THR A 249 7.40 6.20 20.25
N LEU A 250 8.68 5.96 20.03
CA LEU A 250 9.42 4.98 20.80
C LEU A 250 9.31 5.42 22.28
N ALA A 251 8.32 4.89 22.99
CA ALA A 251 8.28 4.92 24.44
C ALA A 251 8.97 3.68 24.98
#